data_1af054f64a7faab00779abae5a720010
#
_entry.id   1af054f64a7faab00779abae5a720010
#
_cell.length_a   1.000
_cell.length_b   1.000
_cell.length_c   1.000
_cell.angle_alpha   90.00
_cell.angle_beta   90.00
_cell.angle_gamma   90.00
#
_symmetry.space_group_name_H-M   'P 1'
#
loop_
_entity.id
_entity.type
_entity.pdbx_description
1 polymer ?
#
loop_
_entity_poly.entity_id
_entity_poly.type
_entity_poly.pdbx_seq_one_letter_code
_entity_poly.pdbx_strand_id
1 'polypeptide(L)'
;HQAAIKYVKTPIGQTDFRMSTLFADVGDPGAIQIVNQAQQAYVAAYIKANLPQYAALPVLSVSAPFKSGFQGGADYTDVAVGPLAINNAADLYLYPNTVYAVKVNGADIKNWLEAAAKRFNQIDPAKTTEQQLISTFPGYNFDMFTTADVQYEIDVTQPVGSRIKNLTYLGKPIDVAQEFVIATNNYRATSGKSFIDKLDGSGTIWASPDANRDVVIDYIRKNPAVSRTTNGAAKSWRFAKATVAGPVVFTSGANALSVAQAAGLANVSLVAADDGSGKGTSKYSVDLSK
;
A
#
# COMPACT_ATOMS: atom_id res chain seq x y z
N HIS A 1 30.45 -2.29 -15.16
CA HIS A 1 29.41 -3.31 -15.01
C HIS A 1 29.57 -4.11 -13.71
N GLN A 2 30.76 -4.71 -13.44
CA GLN A 2 31.00 -5.48 -12.20
C GLN A 2 30.85 -4.63 -10.92
N ALA A 3 31.32 -3.37 -10.90
CA ALA A 3 31.15 -2.46 -9.76
C ALA A 3 29.67 -2.16 -9.47
N ALA A 4 28.85 -1.96 -10.51
CA ALA A 4 27.42 -1.74 -10.35
C ALA A 4 26.71 -2.99 -9.78
N ILE A 5 27.06 -4.19 -10.27
CA ILE A 5 26.52 -5.45 -9.75
C ILE A 5 26.90 -5.64 -8.26
N LYS A 6 28.16 -5.34 -7.91
CA LYS A 6 28.63 -5.42 -6.52
C LYS A 6 27.87 -4.44 -5.63
N TYR A 7 27.62 -3.22 -6.10
CA TYR A 7 26.88 -2.19 -5.36
C TYR A 7 25.45 -2.64 -5.05
N VAL A 8 24.68 -3.08 -6.06
CA VAL A 8 23.29 -3.47 -5.86
C VAL A 8 23.11 -4.73 -4.99
N LYS A 9 24.16 -5.54 -4.86
CA LYS A 9 24.21 -6.70 -3.96
C LYS A 9 24.73 -6.39 -2.56
N THR A 10 25.03 -5.12 -2.24
CA THR A 10 25.47 -4.74 -0.90
C THR A 10 24.39 -5.09 0.12
N PRO A 11 24.70 -5.89 1.16
CA PRO A 11 23.74 -6.26 2.20
C PRO A 11 23.27 -5.03 2.98
N ILE A 12 21.97 -5.02 3.31
CA ILE A 12 21.35 -3.96 4.13
C ILE A 12 20.60 -4.49 5.34
N GLY A 13 20.27 -5.79 5.38
CA GLY A 13 19.55 -6.44 6.47
C GLY A 13 19.10 -7.85 6.10
N GLN A 14 18.09 -8.34 6.78
CA GLN A 14 17.42 -9.63 6.50
C GLN A 14 15.94 -9.54 6.85
N THR A 15 15.11 -10.41 6.25
CA THR A 15 13.69 -10.51 6.54
C THR A 15 13.30 -11.95 6.89
N ASP A 16 12.42 -12.12 7.89
CA ASP A 16 11.84 -13.41 8.25
C ASP A 16 10.54 -13.74 7.49
N PHE A 17 10.06 -12.81 6.65
CA PHE A 17 8.85 -13.01 5.85
C PHE A 17 9.00 -12.49 4.42
N ARG A 18 8.22 -13.06 3.52
CA ARG A 18 8.15 -12.64 2.12
C ARG A 18 7.40 -11.30 2.02
N MET A 19 8.02 -10.29 1.44
CA MET A 19 7.41 -8.98 1.19
C MET A 19 6.98 -8.90 -0.27
N SER A 20 5.66 -8.99 -0.51
CA SER A 20 5.13 -9.13 -1.86
C SER A 20 3.91 -8.25 -2.08
N THR A 21 3.68 -7.81 -3.33
CA THR A 21 2.47 -7.12 -3.80
C THR A 21 1.51 -8.04 -4.56
N LEU A 22 1.76 -9.35 -4.60
CA LEU A 22 0.94 -10.33 -5.32
C LEU A 22 -0.56 -10.25 -4.97
N PHE A 23 -0.90 -9.93 -3.73
CA PHE A 23 -2.28 -9.79 -3.26
C PHE A 23 -2.55 -8.41 -2.64
N ALA A 24 -1.83 -7.38 -3.08
CA ALA A 24 -1.99 -6.02 -2.58
C ALA A 24 -3.40 -5.44 -2.84
N ASP A 25 -4.12 -5.97 -3.82
CA ASP A 25 -5.50 -5.57 -4.14
C ASP A 25 -6.56 -6.19 -3.21
N VAL A 26 -6.20 -7.13 -2.34
CA VAL A 26 -7.16 -7.83 -1.46
C VAL A 26 -6.71 -7.91 0.00
N GLY A 27 -5.55 -7.35 0.34
CA GLY A 27 -5.02 -7.34 1.69
C GLY A 27 -3.94 -6.28 1.89
N ASP A 28 -3.56 -6.03 3.14
CA ASP A 28 -2.54 -5.06 3.53
C ASP A 28 -1.14 -5.68 3.38
N PRO A 29 -0.39 -5.37 2.31
CA PRO A 29 0.85 -6.07 1.99
C PRO A 29 2.04 -5.55 2.80
N GLY A 30 2.85 -6.48 3.35
CA GLY A 30 4.08 -6.14 4.08
C GLY A 30 5.09 -5.35 3.24
N ALA A 31 5.10 -5.53 1.92
CA ALA A 31 5.93 -4.74 1.01
C ALA A 31 5.61 -3.23 1.04
N ILE A 32 4.33 -2.86 1.25
CA ILE A 32 3.92 -1.47 1.36
C ILE A 32 4.03 -0.97 2.80
N GLN A 33 3.81 -1.84 3.79
CA GLN A 33 3.96 -1.49 5.20
C GLN A 33 5.38 -1.01 5.53
N ILE A 34 6.41 -1.71 5.06
CA ILE A 34 7.80 -1.31 5.34
C ILE A 34 8.17 0.01 4.66
N VAL A 35 7.66 0.27 3.46
CA VAL A 35 7.84 1.57 2.77
C VAL A 35 7.20 2.69 3.58
N ASN A 36 5.95 2.50 4.03
CA ASN A 36 5.25 3.50 4.84
C ASN A 36 5.94 3.74 6.19
N GLN A 37 6.42 2.69 6.87
CA GLN A 37 7.18 2.83 8.11
C GLN A 37 8.48 3.61 7.91
N ALA A 38 9.20 3.35 6.83
CA ALA A 38 10.44 4.07 6.49
C ALA A 38 10.18 5.56 6.24
N GLN A 39 9.17 5.89 5.43
CA GLN A 39 8.77 7.26 5.13
C GLN A 39 8.28 7.99 6.39
N GLN A 40 7.42 7.34 7.18
CA GLN A 40 6.90 7.91 8.43
C GLN A 40 8.01 8.24 9.42
N ALA A 41 8.93 7.30 9.67
CA ALA A 41 10.05 7.50 10.58
C ALA A 41 10.98 8.63 10.12
N TYR A 42 11.27 8.69 8.83
CA TYR A 42 12.12 9.71 8.23
C TYR A 42 11.51 11.11 8.36
N VAL A 43 10.25 11.28 7.97
CA VAL A 43 9.54 12.56 8.04
C VAL A 43 9.34 13.00 9.50
N ALA A 44 8.95 12.09 10.39
CA ALA A 44 8.77 12.39 11.81
C ALA A 44 10.06 12.90 12.45
N ALA A 45 11.20 12.27 12.17
CA ALA A 45 12.50 12.69 12.67
C ALA A 45 12.88 14.10 12.16
N TYR A 46 12.65 14.37 10.87
CA TYR A 46 12.95 15.69 10.30
C TYR A 46 12.07 16.80 10.90
N ILE A 47 10.76 16.56 10.98
CA ILE A 47 9.81 17.53 11.55
C ILE A 47 10.18 17.87 12.98
N LYS A 48 10.46 16.84 13.80
CA LYS A 48 10.86 17.04 15.21
C LYS A 48 12.11 17.90 15.35
N ALA A 49 13.08 17.76 14.45
CA ALA A 49 14.36 18.46 14.51
C ALA A 49 14.32 19.87 13.88
N ASN A 50 13.53 20.07 12.83
CA ASN A 50 13.67 21.24 11.95
C ASN A 50 12.39 22.06 11.78
N LEU A 51 11.21 21.50 12.09
CA LEU A 51 9.91 22.16 11.87
C LEU A 51 9.06 22.16 13.16
N PRO A 52 9.49 22.90 14.22
CA PRO A 52 8.86 22.86 15.53
C PRO A 52 7.37 23.24 15.49
N GLN A 53 6.94 24.06 14.53
CA GLN A 53 5.54 24.44 14.34
C GLN A 53 4.62 23.26 13.96
N TYR A 54 5.17 22.15 13.47
CA TYR A 54 4.44 20.93 13.12
C TYR A 54 4.76 19.74 14.04
N ALA A 55 5.67 19.91 15.01
CA ALA A 55 6.17 18.82 15.84
C ALA A 55 5.09 18.14 16.70
N ALA A 56 3.99 18.83 16.97
CA ALA A 56 2.85 18.28 17.71
C ALA A 56 1.86 17.50 16.83
N LEU A 57 1.98 17.57 15.50
CA LEU A 57 1.07 16.88 14.59
C LEU A 57 1.49 15.42 14.43
N PRO A 58 0.53 14.47 14.44
CA PRO A 58 0.83 13.09 14.10
C PRO A 58 1.34 12.97 12.68
N VAL A 59 2.37 12.16 12.49
CA VAL A 59 2.93 11.83 11.17
C VAL A 59 2.43 10.46 10.76
N LEU A 60 1.76 10.39 9.62
CA LEU A 60 1.32 9.16 8.97
C LEU A 60 2.06 9.01 7.64
N SER A 61 1.88 7.89 6.95
CA SER A 61 2.47 7.66 5.65
C SER A 61 1.52 6.95 4.71
N VAL A 62 1.64 7.27 3.42
CA VAL A 62 0.87 6.66 2.35
C VAL A 62 1.78 6.23 1.21
N SER A 63 1.52 5.06 0.65
CA SER A 63 2.19 4.52 -0.53
C SER A 63 1.26 3.59 -1.29
N ALA A 64 1.61 3.28 -2.54
CA ALA A 64 0.84 2.40 -3.42
C ALA A 64 1.71 1.24 -3.94
N PRO A 65 1.11 0.11 -4.34
CA PRO A 65 1.83 -0.97 -5.03
C PRO A 65 2.14 -0.54 -6.46
N PHE A 66 3.38 -0.16 -6.75
CA PHE A 66 3.81 0.26 -8.09
C PHE A 66 3.78 -0.88 -9.11
N LYS A 67 4.02 -2.11 -8.64
CA LYS A 67 3.88 -3.34 -9.40
C LYS A 67 2.70 -4.13 -8.85
N SER A 68 1.64 -4.26 -9.62
CA SER A 68 0.38 -4.90 -9.22
C SER A 68 -0.27 -5.72 -10.33
N GLY A 69 0.55 -6.27 -11.24
CA GLY A 69 0.12 -7.18 -12.29
C GLY A 69 -0.38 -6.51 -13.57
N PHE A 70 -0.23 -5.20 -13.74
CA PHE A 70 -0.67 -4.51 -14.97
C PHE A 70 0.01 -5.07 -16.23
N GLN A 71 1.30 -5.42 -16.12
CA GLN A 71 2.08 -6.02 -17.21
C GLN A 71 2.10 -7.57 -17.16
N GLY A 72 1.29 -8.18 -16.32
CA GLY A 72 1.19 -9.65 -16.18
C GLY A 72 1.89 -10.22 -14.96
N GLY A 73 2.09 -11.54 -14.95
CA GLY A 73 2.53 -12.30 -13.78
C GLY A 73 3.93 -11.97 -13.24
N ALA A 74 4.78 -11.32 -14.05
CA ALA A 74 6.09 -10.83 -13.62
C ALA A 74 6.07 -9.41 -13.03
N ASP A 75 4.93 -8.73 -13.09
CA ASP A 75 4.78 -7.32 -12.65
C ASP A 75 4.32 -7.23 -11.19
N TYR A 76 5.07 -7.85 -10.30
CA TYR A 76 4.87 -7.77 -8.85
C TYR A 76 6.19 -7.53 -8.13
N THR A 77 6.17 -6.78 -7.03
CA THR A 77 7.26 -6.78 -6.06
C THR A 77 7.19 -8.10 -5.31
N ASP A 78 8.33 -8.78 -5.21
CA ASP A 78 8.38 -10.08 -4.57
C ASP A 78 9.75 -10.37 -3.96
N VAL A 79 9.93 -9.93 -2.73
CA VAL A 79 11.17 -10.08 -1.96
C VAL A 79 11.05 -11.32 -1.08
N ALA A 80 11.90 -12.32 -1.35
CA ALA A 80 11.92 -13.58 -0.61
C ALA A 80 12.43 -13.41 0.83
N VAL A 81 12.11 -14.38 1.67
CA VAL A 81 12.68 -14.53 3.02
C VAL A 81 14.21 -14.69 2.92
N GLY A 82 14.94 -14.03 3.80
CA GLY A 82 16.40 -14.14 3.88
C GLY A 82 17.12 -12.80 3.81
N PRO A 83 18.38 -12.78 3.33
CA PRO A 83 19.20 -11.58 3.23
C PRO A 83 18.57 -10.51 2.33
N LEU A 84 18.64 -9.26 2.78
CA LEU A 84 18.23 -8.08 2.01
C LEU A 84 19.46 -7.32 1.51
N ALA A 85 19.41 -6.90 0.25
CA ALA A 85 20.41 -6.06 -0.36
C ALA A 85 19.75 -4.83 -1.03
N ILE A 86 20.55 -3.91 -1.55
CA ILE A 86 20.08 -2.67 -2.18
C ILE A 86 19.08 -2.93 -3.31
N ASN A 87 19.28 -3.99 -4.12
CA ASN A 87 18.33 -4.37 -5.18
C ASN A 87 16.93 -4.73 -4.64
N ASN A 88 16.83 -5.31 -3.44
CA ASN A 88 15.54 -5.61 -2.83
C ASN A 88 14.80 -4.32 -2.46
N ALA A 89 15.50 -3.30 -1.92
CA ALA A 89 14.91 -2.00 -1.69
C ALA A 89 14.48 -1.31 -3.00
N ALA A 90 15.22 -1.52 -4.10
CA ALA A 90 14.85 -1.02 -5.41
C ALA A 90 13.60 -1.73 -5.97
N ASP A 91 13.33 -2.97 -5.57
CA ASP A 91 12.09 -3.67 -5.89
C ASP A 91 10.91 -3.21 -5.01
N LEU A 92 11.16 -2.92 -3.74
CA LEU A 92 10.17 -2.35 -2.82
C LEU A 92 9.74 -0.92 -3.24
N TYR A 93 10.67 -0.11 -3.76
CA TYR A 93 10.39 1.24 -4.23
C TYR A 93 10.99 1.48 -5.62
N LEU A 94 10.16 1.33 -6.66
CA LEU A 94 10.61 1.30 -8.07
C LEU A 94 11.03 2.67 -8.60
N TYR A 95 10.25 3.73 -8.34
CA TYR A 95 10.41 5.03 -9.00
C TYR A 95 11.47 5.93 -8.32
N PRO A 96 12.15 6.81 -9.08
CA PRO A 96 13.13 7.76 -8.55
C PRO A 96 12.44 8.99 -7.92
N ASN A 97 11.43 8.76 -7.08
CA ASN A 97 10.73 9.81 -6.38
C ASN A 97 11.52 10.27 -5.15
N THR A 98 11.27 11.49 -4.68
CA THR A 98 11.76 12.03 -3.42
C THR A 98 10.66 12.14 -2.38
N VAL A 99 11.02 12.07 -1.09
CA VAL A 99 10.05 12.13 0.01
C VAL A 99 9.52 13.54 0.18
N TYR A 100 8.19 13.67 0.27
CA TYR A 100 7.49 14.92 0.58
C TYR A 100 6.63 14.74 1.83
N ALA A 101 6.46 15.81 2.59
CA ALA A 101 5.55 15.89 3.71
C ALA A 101 4.42 16.87 3.40
N VAL A 102 3.17 16.41 3.51
CA VAL A 102 1.97 17.18 3.20
C VAL A 102 1.12 17.34 4.45
N LYS A 103 0.66 18.55 4.75
CA LYS A 103 -0.28 18.80 5.86
C LYS A 103 -1.72 18.65 5.37
N VAL A 104 -2.47 17.79 6.05
CA VAL A 104 -3.88 17.47 5.75
C VAL A 104 -4.69 17.41 7.05
N ASN A 105 -6.00 17.26 6.94
CA ASN A 105 -6.87 16.93 8.08
C ASN A 105 -7.53 15.55 7.90
N GLY A 106 -8.30 15.12 8.91
CA GLY A 106 -8.97 13.82 8.88
C GLY A 106 -9.99 13.69 7.74
N ALA A 107 -10.66 14.78 7.34
CA ALA A 107 -11.54 14.78 6.18
C ALA A 107 -10.77 14.54 4.88
N ASP A 108 -9.60 15.15 4.73
CA ASP A 108 -8.72 14.94 3.58
C ASP A 108 -8.26 13.47 3.50
N ILE A 109 -7.90 12.86 4.63
CA ILE A 109 -7.50 11.43 4.67
C ILE A 109 -8.66 10.55 4.18
N LYS A 110 -9.89 10.80 4.65
CA LYS A 110 -11.05 10.06 4.19
C LYS A 110 -11.27 10.22 2.69
N ASN A 111 -11.23 11.45 2.18
CA ASN A 111 -11.40 11.74 0.75
C ASN A 111 -10.29 11.09 -0.10
N TRP A 112 -9.07 11.10 0.39
CA TRP A 112 -7.95 10.44 -0.27
C TRP A 112 -8.18 8.93 -0.41
N LEU A 113 -8.59 8.28 0.67
CA LEU A 113 -8.94 6.85 0.67
C LEU A 113 -10.13 6.54 -0.24
N GLU A 114 -11.17 7.39 -0.25
CA GLU A 114 -12.31 7.25 -1.18
C GLU A 114 -11.85 7.32 -2.65
N ALA A 115 -10.92 8.24 -2.96
CA ALA A 115 -10.36 8.33 -4.31
C ALA A 115 -9.49 7.10 -4.66
N ALA A 116 -8.69 6.61 -3.72
CA ALA A 116 -7.89 5.39 -3.91
C ALA A 116 -8.77 4.15 -4.12
N ALA A 117 -9.95 4.09 -3.46
CA ALA A 117 -10.90 2.99 -3.59
C ALA A 117 -11.55 2.87 -4.98
N LYS A 118 -11.29 3.81 -5.93
CA LYS A 118 -11.58 3.65 -7.37
C LYS A 118 -10.88 2.42 -7.96
N ARG A 119 -9.89 1.86 -7.27
CA ARG A 119 -9.24 0.61 -7.63
C ARG A 119 -10.22 -0.53 -7.84
N PHE A 120 -11.38 -0.49 -7.20
CA PHE A 120 -12.36 -1.56 -7.24
C PHE A 120 -13.59 -1.20 -8.09
N ASN A 121 -14.14 -2.21 -8.76
CA ASN A 121 -15.48 -2.13 -9.32
C ASN A 121 -16.51 -2.13 -8.19
N GLN A 122 -17.68 -1.58 -8.44
CA GLN A 122 -18.81 -1.77 -7.52
C GLN A 122 -19.35 -3.21 -7.67
N ILE A 123 -19.46 -3.91 -6.54
CA ILE A 123 -20.00 -5.26 -6.48
C ILE A 123 -21.48 -5.20 -6.14
N ASP A 124 -22.31 -5.81 -6.98
CA ASP A 124 -23.74 -5.98 -6.73
C ASP A 124 -23.97 -7.23 -5.87
N PRO A 125 -24.44 -7.10 -4.62
CA PRO A 125 -24.67 -8.25 -3.75
C PRO A 125 -25.70 -9.26 -4.28
N ALA A 126 -26.66 -8.82 -5.10
CA ALA A 126 -27.74 -9.68 -5.62
C ALA A 126 -27.33 -10.45 -6.89
N LYS A 127 -26.26 -10.04 -7.54
CA LYS A 127 -25.80 -10.65 -8.79
C LYS A 127 -25.23 -12.05 -8.56
N THR A 128 -25.80 -13.04 -9.24
CA THR A 128 -25.43 -14.46 -9.11
C THR A 128 -24.28 -14.88 -10.04
N THR A 129 -24.00 -14.10 -11.08
CA THR A 129 -22.89 -14.35 -12.00
C THR A 129 -21.58 -13.75 -11.50
N GLU A 130 -20.46 -14.20 -12.05
CA GLU A 130 -19.12 -13.73 -11.73
C GLU A 130 -19.00 -12.20 -11.86
N GLN A 131 -18.32 -11.56 -10.90
CA GLN A 131 -18.04 -10.12 -10.88
C GLN A 131 -16.54 -9.88 -10.73
N GLN A 132 -15.97 -9.02 -11.57
CA GLN A 132 -14.58 -8.62 -11.49
C GLN A 132 -14.40 -7.57 -10.37
N LEU A 133 -13.52 -7.85 -9.42
CA LEU A 133 -13.25 -6.94 -8.30
C LEU A 133 -12.46 -5.70 -8.73
N ILE A 134 -11.42 -5.91 -9.56
CA ILE A 134 -10.45 -4.86 -9.89
C ILE A 134 -10.93 -4.07 -11.10
N SER A 135 -10.94 -2.74 -10.97
CA SER A 135 -11.26 -1.81 -12.05
C SER A 135 -10.04 -1.54 -12.94
N THR A 136 -10.22 -0.68 -13.95
CA THR A 136 -9.11 -0.19 -14.78
C THR A 136 -8.26 0.88 -14.09
N PHE A 137 -8.62 1.31 -12.87
CA PHE A 137 -7.84 2.29 -12.11
C PHE A 137 -6.45 1.70 -11.76
N PRO A 138 -5.35 2.40 -12.08
CA PRO A 138 -4.01 1.84 -11.94
C PRO A 138 -3.64 1.52 -10.50
N GLY A 139 -2.96 0.39 -10.27
CA GLY A 139 -2.52 -0.03 -8.94
C GLY A 139 -1.59 0.98 -8.26
N TYR A 140 -0.75 1.69 -9.03
CA TYR A 140 0.11 2.76 -8.48
C TYR A 140 -0.66 3.99 -7.97
N ASN A 141 -1.98 4.01 -8.14
CA ASN A 141 -2.89 4.99 -7.57
C ASN A 141 -3.73 4.40 -6.41
N PHE A 142 -3.58 3.12 -6.09
CA PHE A 142 -4.21 2.53 -4.92
C PHE A 142 -3.40 2.85 -3.67
N ASP A 143 -3.45 4.09 -3.25
CA ASP A 143 -2.76 4.60 -2.07
C ASP A 143 -3.31 3.97 -0.79
N MET A 144 -2.42 3.46 0.07
CA MET A 144 -2.73 2.78 1.32
C MET A 144 -2.04 3.47 2.50
N PHE A 145 -2.81 3.76 3.54
CA PHE A 145 -2.28 4.15 4.85
C PHE A 145 -2.03 2.88 5.68
N THR A 146 -0.89 2.24 5.48
CA THR A 146 -0.57 0.93 6.07
C THR A 146 0.32 1.04 7.31
N THR A 147 0.06 2.03 8.15
CA THR A 147 0.66 2.13 9.48
C THR A 147 -0.32 1.58 10.52
N ALA A 148 0.18 1.00 11.61
CA ALA A 148 -0.66 0.40 12.66
C ALA A 148 -1.65 1.39 13.31
N ASP A 149 -1.40 2.69 13.15
CA ASP A 149 -2.18 3.75 13.78
C ASP A 149 -3.51 4.03 13.07
N VAL A 150 -3.62 3.69 11.77
CA VAL A 150 -4.82 3.92 10.96
C VAL A 150 -5.47 2.59 10.62
N GLN A 151 -6.80 2.51 10.79
CA GLN A 151 -7.59 1.35 10.37
C GLN A 151 -8.83 1.82 9.64
N TYR A 152 -9.21 1.09 8.58
CA TYR A 152 -10.41 1.37 7.80
C TYR A 152 -10.92 0.13 7.06
N GLU A 153 -12.15 0.20 6.62
CA GLU A 153 -12.77 -0.82 5.77
C GLU A 153 -13.17 -0.21 4.42
N ILE A 154 -13.07 -1.01 3.36
CA ILE A 154 -13.49 -0.63 2.01
C ILE A 154 -14.74 -1.44 1.65
N ASP A 155 -15.89 -0.78 1.59
CA ASP A 155 -17.16 -1.37 1.18
C ASP A 155 -17.31 -1.28 -0.34
N VAL A 156 -16.92 -2.32 -1.02
CA VAL A 156 -16.99 -2.40 -2.50
C VAL A 156 -18.42 -2.55 -3.04
N THR A 157 -19.41 -2.76 -2.19
CA THR A 157 -20.83 -2.76 -2.61
C THR A 157 -21.37 -1.34 -2.79
N GLN A 158 -20.69 -0.34 -2.25
CA GLN A 158 -21.07 1.05 -2.34
C GLN A 158 -20.48 1.75 -3.57
N PRO A 159 -21.11 2.81 -4.06
CA PRO A 159 -20.54 3.64 -5.10
C PRO A 159 -19.25 4.33 -4.62
N VAL A 160 -18.38 4.72 -5.56
CA VAL A 160 -17.20 5.55 -5.27
C VAL A 160 -17.61 6.81 -4.51
N GLY A 161 -16.84 7.16 -3.48
CA GLY A 161 -17.14 8.30 -2.59
C GLY A 161 -17.93 7.92 -1.33
N SER A 162 -18.38 6.65 -1.22
CA SER A 162 -19.14 6.16 -0.05
C SER A 162 -18.61 4.81 0.46
N ARG A 163 -17.36 4.45 0.11
CA ARG A 163 -16.75 3.13 0.35
C ARG A 163 -16.02 3.02 1.66
N ILE A 164 -15.45 4.13 2.16
CA ILE A 164 -14.61 4.09 3.36
C ILE A 164 -15.49 4.08 4.60
N LYS A 165 -15.37 2.97 5.35
CA LYS A 165 -16.10 2.71 6.60
C LYS A 165 -15.14 2.55 7.76
N ASN A 166 -15.62 2.82 8.97
CA ASN A 166 -14.91 2.55 10.22
C ASN A 166 -13.47 3.11 10.24
N LEU A 167 -13.26 4.28 9.60
CA LEU A 167 -11.96 4.94 9.59
C LEU A 167 -11.61 5.43 10.99
N THR A 168 -10.52 4.87 11.53
CA THR A 168 -10.03 5.18 12.88
C THR A 168 -8.58 5.62 12.86
N TYR A 169 -8.21 6.44 13.82
CA TYR A 169 -6.85 6.77 14.19
C TYR A 169 -6.64 6.42 15.67
N LEU A 170 -5.61 5.61 15.98
CA LEU A 170 -5.33 5.07 17.31
C LEU A 170 -6.57 4.43 17.98
N GLY A 171 -7.35 3.67 17.19
CA GLY A 171 -8.54 2.95 17.65
C GLY A 171 -9.79 3.81 17.91
N LYS A 172 -9.73 5.12 17.66
CA LYS A 172 -10.90 6.03 17.76
C LYS A 172 -11.34 6.49 16.37
N PRO A 173 -12.64 6.76 16.14
CA PRO A 173 -13.09 7.39 14.90
C PRO A 173 -12.24 8.61 14.60
N ILE A 174 -11.79 8.74 13.33
CA ILE A 174 -10.94 9.87 12.97
C ILE A 174 -11.70 11.18 13.13
N ASP A 175 -11.09 12.14 13.81
CA ASP A 175 -11.62 13.50 13.87
C ASP A 175 -11.37 14.19 12.52
N VAL A 176 -12.43 14.59 11.84
CA VAL A 176 -12.36 15.24 10.53
C VAL A 176 -11.59 16.56 10.54
N ALA A 177 -11.53 17.23 11.68
CA ALA A 177 -10.81 18.51 11.85
C ALA A 177 -9.37 18.33 12.33
N GLN A 178 -9.01 17.16 12.88
CA GLN A 178 -7.64 16.90 13.35
C GLN A 178 -6.64 17.01 12.22
N GLU A 179 -5.57 17.77 12.44
CA GLU A 179 -4.49 17.92 11.48
C GLU A 179 -3.45 16.80 11.61
N PHE A 180 -2.90 16.40 10.47
CA PHE A 180 -1.87 15.37 10.31
C PHE A 180 -0.80 15.84 9.33
N VAL A 181 0.37 15.25 9.42
CA VAL A 181 1.39 15.30 8.37
C VAL A 181 1.46 13.93 7.70
N ILE A 182 1.39 13.91 6.38
CA ILE A 182 1.48 12.68 5.59
C ILE A 182 2.82 12.64 4.86
N ALA A 183 3.61 11.62 5.15
CA ALA A 183 4.78 11.26 4.37
C ALA A 183 4.34 10.55 3.09
N THR A 184 4.78 11.06 1.95
CA THR A 184 4.48 10.52 0.62
C THR A 184 5.62 10.83 -0.34
N ASN A 185 5.42 10.78 -1.64
CA ASN A 185 6.41 11.14 -2.63
C ASN A 185 6.04 12.44 -3.37
N ASN A 186 7.04 13.03 -4.04
CA ASN A 186 6.90 14.27 -4.79
C ASN A 186 5.79 14.21 -5.86
N TYR A 187 5.68 13.07 -6.58
CA TYR A 187 4.65 12.92 -7.60
C TYR A 187 3.24 13.00 -6.99
N ARG A 188 2.99 12.26 -5.90
CA ARG A 188 1.69 12.29 -5.23
C ARG A 188 1.40 13.67 -4.63
N ALA A 189 2.37 14.31 -3.99
CA ALA A 189 2.21 15.59 -3.34
C ALA A 189 1.90 16.75 -4.32
N THR A 190 2.34 16.66 -5.58
CA THR A 190 2.23 17.77 -6.55
C THR A 190 1.31 17.47 -7.74
N SER A 191 0.96 16.20 -7.97
CA SER A 191 0.13 15.76 -9.10
C SER A 191 -1.08 14.91 -8.66
N GLY A 192 -1.37 14.90 -7.35
CA GLY A 192 -2.44 14.09 -6.75
C GLY A 192 -3.76 14.83 -6.57
N LYS A 193 -4.00 15.97 -7.21
CA LYS A 193 -5.22 16.79 -7.04
C LYS A 193 -6.53 16.01 -7.23
N SER A 194 -6.51 14.95 -8.03
CA SER A 194 -7.67 14.08 -8.22
C SER A 194 -8.05 13.25 -6.98
N PHE A 195 -7.18 13.20 -5.97
CA PHE A 195 -7.45 12.59 -4.67
C PHE A 195 -8.00 13.63 -3.69
N ILE A 196 -7.23 14.70 -3.46
CA ILE A 196 -7.60 15.86 -2.66
C ILE A 196 -6.90 17.12 -3.19
N ASP A 197 -7.49 18.29 -3.02
CA ASP A 197 -6.96 19.56 -3.54
C ASP A 197 -5.54 19.87 -3.07
N LYS A 198 -5.21 19.56 -1.82
CA LYS A 198 -3.88 19.82 -1.23
C LYS A 198 -2.72 19.09 -1.89
N LEU A 199 -3.00 18.10 -2.74
CA LEU A 199 -2.01 17.36 -3.51
C LEU A 199 -1.71 17.99 -4.89
N ASP A 200 -1.96 19.28 -5.03
CA ASP A 200 -1.48 20.12 -6.13
C ASP A 200 -0.17 20.88 -5.79
N GLY A 201 0.47 20.49 -4.70
CA GLY A 201 1.65 21.12 -4.12
C GLY A 201 1.34 22.08 -2.97
N SER A 202 0.10 22.60 -2.87
CA SER A 202 -0.26 23.62 -1.85
C SER A 202 -0.22 23.11 -0.42
N GLY A 203 -0.40 21.80 -0.21
CA GLY A 203 -0.32 21.18 1.12
C GLY A 203 1.11 20.82 1.55
N THR A 204 2.10 20.95 0.69
CA THR A 204 3.49 20.56 0.98
C THR A 204 4.10 21.48 2.03
N ILE A 205 4.55 20.90 3.15
CA ILE A 205 5.26 21.61 4.23
C ILE A 205 6.76 21.34 4.20
N TRP A 206 7.18 20.27 3.55
CA TRP A 206 8.57 19.93 3.34
C TRP A 206 8.77 19.06 2.09
N ALA A 207 9.75 19.43 1.29
CA ALA A 207 10.22 18.69 0.11
C ALA A 207 11.65 18.22 0.39
N SER A 208 11.83 16.93 0.63
CA SER A 208 13.15 16.35 0.85
C SER A 208 13.91 16.18 -0.45
N PRO A 209 15.25 16.37 -0.46
CA PRO A 209 16.08 15.96 -1.58
C PRO A 209 16.29 14.45 -1.68
N ASP A 210 16.02 13.71 -0.59
CA ASP A 210 16.34 12.28 -0.50
C ASP A 210 15.29 11.45 -1.24
N ALA A 211 15.76 10.44 -1.99
CA ALA A 211 14.90 9.51 -2.69
C ALA A 211 14.18 8.58 -1.71
N ASN A 212 12.90 8.29 -1.97
CA ASN A 212 12.13 7.34 -1.16
C ASN A 212 12.84 5.98 -1.03
N ARG A 213 13.47 5.51 -2.11
CA ARG A 213 14.26 4.27 -2.10
C ARG A 213 15.42 4.33 -1.10
N ASP A 214 16.14 5.43 -1.06
CA ASP A 214 17.28 5.60 -0.15
C ASP A 214 16.81 5.67 1.30
N VAL A 215 15.66 6.28 1.55
CA VAL A 215 14.99 6.28 2.86
C VAL A 215 14.61 4.86 3.30
N VAL A 216 14.13 4.02 2.39
CA VAL A 216 13.85 2.59 2.67
C VAL A 216 15.15 1.84 2.97
N ILE A 217 16.22 2.04 2.20
CA ILE A 217 17.54 1.44 2.43
C ILE A 217 18.06 1.81 3.83
N ASP A 218 18.02 3.08 4.19
CA ASP A 218 18.51 3.57 5.47
C ASP A 218 17.66 3.10 6.64
N TYR A 219 16.35 2.99 6.46
CA TYR A 219 15.45 2.40 7.45
C TYR A 219 15.81 0.94 7.73
N ILE A 220 16.01 0.13 6.68
CA ILE A 220 16.40 -1.28 6.83
C ILE A 220 17.79 -1.39 7.47
N ARG A 221 18.75 -0.57 7.09
CA ARG A 221 20.10 -0.57 7.71
C ARG A 221 20.07 -0.25 9.20
N LYS A 222 19.19 0.65 9.63
CA LYS A 222 18.99 0.99 11.06
C LYS A 222 18.20 -0.09 11.80
N ASN A 223 17.39 -0.87 11.09
CA ASN A 223 16.54 -1.94 11.61
C ASN A 223 16.78 -3.23 10.82
N PRO A 224 17.98 -3.83 10.91
CA PRO A 224 18.41 -4.89 9.98
C PRO A 224 17.67 -6.22 10.12
N ALA A 225 16.95 -6.44 11.21
CA ALA A 225 16.07 -7.60 11.44
C ALA A 225 14.62 -7.24 11.10
N VAL A 226 14.31 -7.17 9.80
CA VAL A 226 12.94 -6.95 9.32
C VAL A 226 12.10 -8.19 9.64
N SER A 227 10.98 -8.02 10.34
CA SER A 227 10.14 -9.14 10.76
C SER A 227 8.68 -8.93 10.43
N ARG A 228 7.95 -10.03 10.21
CA ARG A 228 6.50 -9.97 10.01
C ARG A 228 5.80 -9.27 11.17
N THR A 229 6.18 -9.57 12.40
CA THR A 229 5.57 -8.98 13.60
C THR A 229 5.73 -7.48 13.70
N THR A 230 6.88 -6.94 13.25
CA THR A 230 7.17 -5.51 13.33
C THR A 230 6.81 -4.76 12.03
N ASN A 231 7.04 -5.39 10.88
CA ASN A 231 7.01 -4.70 9.59
C ASN A 231 5.93 -5.21 8.62
N GLY A 232 5.17 -6.25 8.99
CA GLY A 232 4.18 -6.86 8.11
C GLY A 232 2.88 -7.28 8.81
N ALA A 233 2.67 -6.89 10.07
CA ALA A 233 1.51 -7.28 10.85
C ALA A 233 0.44 -6.19 11.00
N ALA A 234 0.64 -5.01 10.43
CA ALA A 234 -0.40 -3.98 10.43
C ALA A 234 -1.60 -4.51 9.61
N LYS A 235 -2.76 -4.49 10.20
CA LYS A 235 -4.03 -4.82 9.54
C LYS A 235 -4.79 -3.52 9.35
N SER A 236 -4.21 -2.62 8.57
CA SER A 236 -4.69 -1.25 8.43
C SER A 236 -5.98 -1.20 7.65
N TRP A 237 -6.16 -2.09 6.68
CA TRP A 237 -7.38 -2.13 5.92
C TRP A 237 -7.84 -3.56 5.57
N ARG A 238 -9.13 -3.68 5.31
CA ARG A 238 -9.80 -4.86 4.79
C ARG A 238 -11.06 -4.45 4.04
N PHE A 239 -11.67 -5.38 3.32
CA PHE A 239 -13.04 -5.16 2.83
C PHE A 239 -14.04 -5.16 3.97
N ALA A 240 -15.05 -4.28 3.88
CA ALA A 240 -16.23 -4.41 4.71
C ALA A 240 -16.95 -5.71 4.38
N LYS A 241 -17.47 -6.37 5.41
CA LYS A 241 -18.18 -7.65 5.20
C LYS A 241 -19.46 -7.45 4.41
N ALA A 242 -19.64 -8.27 3.39
CA ALA A 242 -20.83 -8.30 2.55
C ALA A 242 -21.15 -9.73 2.11
N THR A 243 -22.43 -10.09 2.15
CA THR A 243 -22.91 -11.34 1.55
C THR A 243 -23.21 -11.07 0.08
N VAL A 244 -22.55 -11.78 -0.83
CA VAL A 244 -22.70 -11.64 -2.29
C VAL A 244 -23.17 -12.97 -2.86
N ALA A 245 -24.17 -12.94 -3.72
CA ALA A 245 -24.81 -14.15 -4.25
C ALA A 245 -23.92 -14.92 -5.25
N GLY A 246 -23.07 -14.22 -5.99
CA GLY A 246 -22.18 -14.80 -7.00
C GLY A 246 -20.70 -14.63 -6.68
N PRO A 247 -19.80 -15.25 -7.45
CA PRO A 247 -18.36 -15.16 -7.24
C PRO A 247 -17.82 -13.74 -7.47
N VAL A 248 -16.96 -13.28 -6.57
CA VAL A 248 -16.17 -12.06 -6.76
C VAL A 248 -14.73 -12.48 -7.06
N VAL A 249 -14.22 -12.11 -8.23
CA VAL A 249 -12.94 -12.62 -8.74
C VAL A 249 -11.97 -11.52 -9.08
N PHE A 250 -10.68 -11.87 -9.06
CA PHE A 250 -9.57 -11.00 -9.45
C PHE A 250 -8.42 -11.85 -9.99
N THR A 251 -7.42 -11.21 -10.58
CA THR A 251 -6.21 -11.90 -11.06
C THR A 251 -5.00 -11.51 -10.21
N SER A 252 -4.07 -12.45 -10.05
CA SER A 252 -2.77 -12.22 -9.43
C SER A 252 -1.74 -13.17 -10.02
N GLY A 253 -0.50 -13.15 -9.51
CA GLY A 253 0.56 -14.02 -10.00
C GLY A 253 0.18 -15.50 -10.01
N ALA A 254 0.74 -16.24 -10.96
CA ALA A 254 0.41 -17.64 -11.19
C ALA A 254 0.72 -18.52 -9.98
N ASN A 255 -0.25 -19.36 -9.59
CA ASN A 255 -0.11 -20.36 -8.52
C ASN A 255 0.39 -19.79 -7.18
N ALA A 256 0.08 -18.53 -6.87
CA ALA A 256 0.62 -17.81 -5.71
C ALA A 256 -0.26 -17.91 -4.44
N LEU A 257 -1.25 -18.81 -4.37
CA LEU A 257 -2.19 -18.92 -3.25
C LEU A 257 -1.48 -19.07 -1.89
N SER A 258 -0.34 -19.78 -1.85
CA SER A 258 0.47 -19.92 -0.62
C SER A 258 0.99 -18.58 -0.08
N VAL A 259 1.19 -17.58 -0.95
CA VAL A 259 1.60 -16.22 -0.54
C VAL A 259 0.45 -15.52 0.18
N ALA A 260 -0.80 -15.64 -0.34
CA ALA A 260 -1.98 -15.12 0.32
C ALA A 260 -2.17 -15.77 1.70
N GLN A 261 -2.06 -17.09 1.77
CA GLN A 261 -2.19 -17.85 3.03
C GLN A 261 -1.13 -17.44 4.06
N ALA A 262 0.14 -17.31 3.63
CA ALA A 262 1.23 -16.85 4.49
C ALA A 262 1.03 -15.39 4.97
N ALA A 263 0.33 -14.57 4.21
CA ALA A 263 -0.07 -13.21 4.60
C ALA A 263 -1.33 -13.18 5.50
N GLY A 264 -1.95 -14.33 5.79
CA GLY A 264 -3.15 -14.43 6.62
C GLY A 264 -4.46 -14.09 5.89
N LEU A 265 -4.47 -14.10 4.55
CA LEU A 265 -5.66 -13.87 3.72
C LEU A 265 -6.45 -15.19 3.59
N ALA A 266 -7.25 -15.51 4.61
CA ALA A 266 -8.03 -16.76 4.67
C ALA A 266 -9.26 -16.76 3.77
N ASN A 267 -9.62 -15.61 3.18
CA ASN A 267 -10.81 -15.42 2.33
C ASN A 267 -10.49 -15.45 0.84
N VAL A 268 -9.27 -15.80 0.44
CA VAL A 268 -8.84 -15.92 -0.96
C VAL A 268 -8.74 -17.38 -1.36
N SER A 269 -9.25 -17.74 -2.53
CA SER A 269 -9.19 -19.08 -3.10
C SER A 269 -8.76 -19.05 -4.57
N LEU A 270 -8.06 -20.09 -5.03
CA LEU A 270 -7.71 -20.26 -6.44
C LEU A 270 -8.94 -20.76 -7.22
N VAL A 271 -9.29 -20.08 -8.29
CA VAL A 271 -10.36 -20.45 -9.22
C VAL A 271 -9.81 -21.17 -10.44
N ALA A 272 -8.76 -20.62 -11.07
CA ALA A 272 -8.11 -21.22 -12.23
C ALA A 272 -6.60 -20.89 -12.20
N ALA A 273 -5.77 -21.91 -12.48
CA ALA A 273 -4.32 -21.77 -12.51
C ALA A 273 -3.83 -20.86 -13.66
N ASP A 274 -4.60 -20.79 -14.73
CA ASP A 274 -4.43 -19.83 -15.84
C ASP A 274 -5.73 -19.04 -15.98
N ASP A 275 -5.63 -17.71 -15.98
CA ASP A 275 -6.80 -16.84 -16.14
C ASP A 275 -7.25 -16.67 -17.60
N GLY A 276 -6.53 -17.32 -18.54
CA GLY A 276 -6.81 -17.27 -19.99
C GLY A 276 -6.35 -15.99 -20.69
N SER A 277 -5.67 -15.07 -19.98
CA SER A 277 -5.19 -13.80 -20.57
C SER A 277 -3.89 -13.96 -21.36
N GLY A 278 -3.16 -15.08 -21.20
CA GLY A 278 -1.82 -15.27 -21.75
C GLY A 278 -0.74 -14.42 -21.04
N LYS A 279 -1.06 -13.78 -19.92
CA LYS A 279 -0.15 -12.89 -19.17
C LYS A 279 0.58 -13.59 -18.02
N GLY A 280 0.43 -14.90 -17.85
CA GLY A 280 1.06 -15.65 -16.76
C GLY A 280 0.47 -15.33 -15.39
N THR A 281 -0.83 -15.11 -15.32
CA THR A 281 -1.61 -14.83 -14.13
C THR A 281 -2.62 -15.95 -13.85
N SER A 282 -2.98 -16.13 -12.58
CA SER A 282 -4.08 -17.02 -12.16
C SER A 282 -5.32 -16.23 -11.78
N LYS A 283 -6.48 -16.85 -11.90
CA LYS A 283 -7.75 -16.31 -11.41
C LYS A 283 -7.99 -16.77 -9.98
N TYR A 284 -8.33 -15.84 -9.12
CA TYR A 284 -8.67 -16.05 -7.71
C TYR A 284 -10.06 -15.50 -7.42
N SER A 285 -10.68 -15.99 -6.35
CA SER A 285 -11.88 -15.40 -5.75
C SER A 285 -11.58 -14.85 -4.37
N VAL A 286 -12.35 -13.86 -3.96
CA VAL A 286 -12.37 -13.35 -2.59
C VAL A 286 -13.77 -13.49 -2.01
N ASP A 287 -13.85 -14.05 -0.79
CA ASP A 287 -15.09 -14.17 -0.02
C ASP A 287 -15.24 -12.91 0.85
N LEU A 288 -16.14 -12.02 0.45
CA LEU A 288 -16.39 -10.75 1.16
C LEU A 288 -17.20 -10.94 2.45
N SER A 289 -17.70 -12.13 2.74
CA SER A 289 -18.45 -12.41 3.97
C SER A 289 -17.55 -12.66 5.19
N LYS A 290 -16.25 -12.86 4.96
CA LYS A 290 -15.27 -13.23 5.99
C LYS A 290 -14.41 -12.08 6.52
#